data_250b59880b5a4ff6e10c338428b21c4a
#
_entry.id   250b59880b5a4ff6e10c338428b21c4a
#
_cell.length_a   1.000
_cell.length_b   1.000
_cell.length_c   1.000
_cell.angle_alpha   90.00
_cell.angle_beta   90.00
_cell.angle_gamma   90.00
#
_symmetry.space_group_name_H-M   'P 1'
#
loop_
_entity.id
_entity.type
_entity.pdbx_description
1 polymer ?
#
loop_
_entity_poly.entity_id
_entity_poly.type
_entity_poly.pdbx_seq_one_letter_code
_entity_poly.pdbx_strand_id
1 'polypeptide(L)'
;RQRQMCIRDRNQMPPLSDVALYEDSKEKNTQVFPQQLAVNDYFIQDPRYLQTYANYFCKFIDAYKEQGIPISMIMFQNESWSYTNYPGCAWTAEGIIRFNTEYLAPTLKKQHPEVKLYLGTINTNRYEVIDQVLSDPRMPETIEGVGLQWEGGQILSKLRAKYPQYKYVQTESECGWGSFDWKAAEHTFGLMNHYLGNGCEEYTFWNAILYDGGFSGWGWKQNALIHVDSKTGSATYTPEYYAVKHYSHYVTPGSKVLAYKDRGDRMPVMIVMTPQKKQVVIAGNFDEEAKELTVKLGTRYLNVTLQPHSLNTFIEK
;
A
#
# COMPACT_ATOMS: atom_id res chain seq x y z
N ARG A 1 -8.72 11.65 3.52
CA ARG A 1 -8.21 11.43 2.14
C ARG A 1 -6.69 11.29 2.24
N GLN A 2 -6.21 10.07 2.07
CA GLN A 2 -4.78 9.82 1.94
C GLN A 2 -4.29 10.35 0.61
N ARG A 3 -3.19 11.07 0.63
CA ARG A 3 -2.36 11.28 -0.54
C ARG A 3 -0.96 10.80 -0.19
N GLN A 4 -0.53 9.80 -0.93
CA GLN A 4 0.84 9.36 -0.93
C GLN A 4 1.68 10.45 -1.59
N MET A 5 2.67 10.94 -0.87
CA MET A 5 3.59 11.94 -1.39
C MET A 5 4.79 11.23 -2.02
N CYS A 6 4.77 11.10 -3.34
CA CYS A 6 5.95 10.77 -4.11
C CYS A 6 6.70 12.07 -4.39
N ILE A 7 7.76 12.35 -3.64
CA ILE A 7 8.62 13.50 -3.92
C ILE A 7 9.52 13.15 -5.09
N ARG A 8 9.26 13.80 -6.22
CA ARG A 8 10.09 13.71 -7.41
C ARG A 8 10.97 14.96 -7.47
N ASP A 9 12.19 14.89 -6.98
CA ASP A 9 13.19 15.92 -7.24
C ASP A 9 14.15 15.44 -8.33
N ARG A 10 14.05 16.06 -9.50
CA ARG A 10 14.95 15.79 -10.64
C ARG A 10 16.37 16.28 -10.43
N ASN A 11 16.63 17.11 -9.42
CA ASN A 11 17.91 17.78 -9.23
C ASN A 11 18.86 17.04 -8.28
N GLN A 12 18.42 15.93 -7.70
CA GLN A 12 19.24 15.11 -6.81
C GLN A 12 19.63 13.80 -7.52
N MET A 13 20.35 13.95 -8.64
CA MET A 13 21.03 12.78 -9.21
C MET A 13 22.11 12.31 -8.24
N PRO A 14 22.21 10.99 -8.02
CA PRO A 14 23.33 10.44 -7.23
C PRO A 14 24.69 10.83 -7.84
N PRO A 15 25.77 10.80 -7.07
CA PRO A 15 27.12 10.96 -7.59
C PRO A 15 27.37 10.06 -8.80
N LEU A 16 28.21 10.49 -9.72
CA LEU A 16 28.50 9.80 -11.00
C LEU A 16 28.82 8.29 -10.85
N SER A 17 29.32 7.84 -9.70
CA SER A 17 29.53 6.42 -9.37
C SER A 17 28.24 5.60 -9.35
N ASP A 18 27.10 6.23 -9.12
CA ASP A 18 25.81 5.58 -8.96
C ASP A 18 24.98 5.64 -10.25
N VAL A 19 25.37 6.49 -11.18
CA VAL A 19 24.86 6.53 -12.56
C VAL A 19 25.13 5.20 -13.26
N ALA A 20 26.24 4.53 -12.95
CA ALA A 20 26.57 3.21 -13.51
C ALA A 20 25.58 2.12 -13.10
N LEU A 21 25.08 2.13 -11.85
CA LEU A 21 24.03 1.19 -11.39
C LEU A 21 22.69 1.50 -12.05
N TYR A 22 22.37 2.78 -12.22
CA TYR A 22 21.17 3.22 -12.92
C TYR A 22 21.21 2.83 -14.41
N GLU A 23 22.33 3.11 -15.11
CA GLU A 23 22.51 2.74 -16.51
C GLU A 23 22.50 1.20 -16.68
N ASP A 24 23.13 0.44 -15.79
CA ASP A 24 23.10 -1.03 -15.80
C ASP A 24 21.67 -1.58 -15.59
N SER A 25 20.88 -0.97 -14.72
CA SER A 25 19.46 -1.33 -14.54
C SER A 25 18.62 -1.00 -15.77
N LYS A 26 18.91 0.10 -16.45
CA LYS A 26 18.24 0.55 -17.66
C LYS A 26 18.57 -0.31 -18.87
N GLU A 27 19.85 -0.67 -19.07
CA GLU A 27 20.29 -1.57 -20.14
C GLU A 27 19.71 -2.97 -19.99
N LYS A 28 19.61 -3.47 -18.77
CA LYS A 28 19.07 -4.81 -18.48
C LYS A 28 17.55 -4.84 -18.41
N ASN A 29 16.87 -3.69 -18.55
CA ASN A 29 15.43 -3.53 -18.28
C ASN A 29 15.02 -4.21 -16.96
N THR A 30 15.94 -4.26 -16.01
CA THR A 30 15.77 -4.79 -14.68
C THR A 30 15.48 -3.62 -13.75
N GLN A 31 14.27 -3.53 -13.24
CA GLN A 31 14.10 -2.89 -11.94
C GLN A 31 15.11 -3.54 -11.01
N VAL A 32 15.96 -2.77 -10.36
CA VAL A 32 16.73 -3.29 -9.24
C VAL A 32 15.71 -3.55 -8.16
N PHE A 33 15.39 -4.83 -8.00
CA PHE A 33 14.31 -5.24 -7.10
C PHE A 33 14.62 -4.85 -5.66
N PRO A 34 13.55 -4.59 -4.88
CA PRO A 34 13.65 -4.26 -3.45
C PRO A 34 14.39 -5.28 -2.58
N GLN A 35 14.85 -6.36 -3.18
CA GLN A 35 15.64 -7.41 -2.52
C GLN A 35 17.13 -7.07 -2.42
N GLN A 36 17.62 -6.13 -3.21
CA GLN A 36 19.00 -5.63 -3.07
C GLN A 36 19.01 -4.50 -2.07
N LEU A 37 19.56 -4.77 -0.91
CA LEU A 37 19.70 -3.76 0.14
C LEU A 37 20.66 -2.66 -0.33
N ALA A 38 20.30 -1.41 -0.08
CA ALA A 38 21.24 -0.32 -0.21
C ALA A 38 22.40 -0.53 0.77
N VAL A 39 23.60 -0.56 0.25
CA VAL A 39 24.84 -0.59 1.07
C VAL A 39 25.25 0.81 1.50
N ASN A 40 24.69 1.85 0.88
CA ASN A 40 24.91 3.25 1.19
C ASN A 40 23.59 4.02 1.06
N ASP A 41 23.51 5.14 1.80
CA ASP A 41 22.44 6.11 1.58
C ASP A 41 22.74 6.93 0.34
N TYR A 42 21.82 6.94 -0.61
CA TYR A 42 21.94 7.76 -1.83
C TYR A 42 21.38 9.16 -1.66
N PHE A 43 20.60 9.41 -0.63
CA PHE A 43 20.27 10.76 -0.21
C PHE A 43 21.47 11.40 0.51
N ILE A 44 21.77 12.65 0.19
CA ILE A 44 22.89 13.38 0.81
C ILE A 44 22.69 13.47 2.32
N GLN A 45 23.59 12.85 3.09
CA GLN A 45 23.51 12.75 4.54
C GLN A 45 24.02 13.98 5.32
N ASP A 46 24.31 15.09 4.62
CA ASP A 46 24.64 16.37 5.28
C ASP A 46 23.40 16.91 6.03
N PRO A 47 23.52 17.33 7.29
CA PRO A 47 22.42 17.84 8.09
C PRO A 47 21.58 18.94 7.42
N ARG A 48 22.21 19.80 6.62
CA ARG A 48 21.52 20.88 5.91
C ARG A 48 20.52 20.35 4.88
N TYR A 49 20.89 19.28 4.15
CA TYR A 49 20.01 18.66 3.15
C TYR A 49 18.88 17.85 3.82
N LEU A 50 19.20 17.10 4.87
CA LEU A 50 18.21 16.36 5.64
C LEU A 50 17.16 17.31 6.27
N GLN A 51 17.61 18.42 6.86
CA GLN A 51 16.69 19.41 7.41
C GLN A 51 15.88 20.11 6.30
N THR A 52 16.49 20.42 5.15
CA THR A 52 15.78 21.01 4.01
C THR A 52 14.70 20.05 3.50
N TYR A 53 15.00 18.77 3.45
CA TYR A 53 14.02 17.75 3.04
C TYR A 53 12.87 17.63 4.04
N ALA A 54 13.14 17.66 5.33
CA ALA A 54 12.08 17.70 6.36
C ALA A 54 11.21 18.97 6.23
N ASN A 55 11.79 20.12 6.00
CA ASN A 55 11.07 21.37 5.77
C ASN A 55 10.21 21.35 4.49
N TYR A 56 10.66 20.61 3.46
CA TYR A 56 9.88 20.44 2.23
C TYR A 56 8.53 19.75 2.49
N PHE A 57 8.48 18.75 3.37
CA PHE A 57 7.21 18.11 3.77
C PHE A 57 6.25 19.12 4.42
N CYS A 58 6.76 19.99 5.29
CA CYS A 58 5.93 21.03 5.89
C CYS A 58 5.37 22.00 4.85
N LYS A 59 6.20 22.47 3.91
CA LYS A 59 5.71 23.31 2.80
C LYS A 59 4.66 22.63 1.93
N PHE A 60 4.81 21.32 1.70
CA PHE A 60 3.81 20.53 0.97
C PHE A 60 2.49 20.49 1.72
N ILE A 61 2.54 20.25 3.04
CA ILE A 61 1.35 20.22 3.90
C ILE A 61 0.66 21.58 3.87
N ASP A 62 1.41 22.67 4.01
CA ASP A 62 0.87 24.04 3.96
C ASP A 62 0.18 24.34 2.63
N ALA A 63 0.85 24.04 1.52
CA ALA A 63 0.31 24.29 0.18
C ALA A 63 -1.00 23.52 -0.09
N TYR A 64 -1.12 22.28 0.39
CA TYR A 64 -2.36 21.51 0.27
C TYR A 64 -3.45 22.04 1.22
N LYS A 65 -3.07 22.45 2.42
CA LYS A 65 -3.99 23.06 3.39
C LYS A 65 -4.60 24.36 2.87
N GLU A 66 -3.80 25.20 2.20
CA GLU A 66 -4.26 26.42 1.54
C GLU A 66 -5.30 26.16 0.44
N GLN A 67 -5.22 24.98 -0.20
CA GLN A 67 -6.23 24.53 -1.18
C GLN A 67 -7.43 23.81 -0.55
N GLY A 68 -7.59 23.86 0.77
CA GLY A 68 -8.67 23.19 1.49
C GLY A 68 -8.53 21.66 1.54
N ILE A 69 -7.33 21.13 1.31
CA ILE A 69 -7.05 19.69 1.31
C ILE A 69 -6.12 19.37 2.50
N PRO A 70 -6.66 19.04 3.67
CA PRO A 70 -5.83 18.71 4.81
C PRO A 70 -5.09 17.38 4.59
N ILE A 71 -3.80 17.37 4.90
CA ILE A 71 -2.98 16.16 4.93
C ILE A 71 -3.00 15.61 6.36
N SER A 72 -3.36 14.37 6.53
CA SER A 72 -3.42 13.70 7.85
C SER A 72 -2.25 12.77 8.13
N MET A 73 -1.58 12.29 7.06
CA MET A 73 -0.51 11.31 7.14
C MET A 73 0.52 11.56 6.05
N ILE A 74 1.78 11.37 6.39
CA ILE A 74 2.89 11.36 5.41
C ILE A 74 3.78 10.15 5.64
N MET A 75 4.50 9.78 4.57
CA MET A 75 5.59 8.82 4.55
C MET A 75 6.78 9.48 3.85
N PHE A 76 8.00 9.20 4.33
CA PHE A 76 9.17 9.99 3.90
C PHE A 76 9.59 9.76 2.45
N GLN A 77 9.27 8.58 1.87
CA GLN A 77 9.57 8.27 0.47
C GLN A 77 8.78 7.08 -0.04
N ASN A 78 8.41 7.11 -1.31
CA ASN A 78 7.91 5.95 -2.01
C ASN A 78 9.06 4.99 -2.33
N GLU A 79 8.90 3.71 -1.97
CA GLU A 79 9.79 2.62 -2.36
C GLU A 79 11.29 2.89 -2.10
N SER A 80 11.66 3.07 -0.85
CA SER A 80 13.04 3.42 -0.43
C SER A 80 14.10 2.39 -0.79
N TRP A 81 13.70 1.24 -1.31
CA TRP A 81 14.59 0.13 -1.72
C TRP A 81 14.53 -0.15 -3.22
N SER A 82 13.82 0.69 -4.02
CA SER A 82 13.74 0.53 -5.47
C SER A 82 14.66 1.50 -6.20
N TYR A 83 15.44 0.99 -7.14
CA TYR A 83 16.13 1.79 -8.15
C TYR A 83 15.27 1.77 -9.41
N THR A 84 14.60 2.87 -9.69
CA THR A 84 13.63 2.95 -10.78
C THR A 84 13.96 4.08 -11.74
N ASN A 85 13.33 4.08 -12.91
CA ASN A 85 13.49 5.14 -13.93
C ASN A 85 12.87 6.49 -13.51
N TYR A 86 12.13 6.52 -12.43
CA TYR A 86 11.59 7.74 -11.86
C TYR A 86 12.45 8.20 -10.69
N PRO A 87 12.39 9.48 -10.32
CA PRO A 87 13.13 9.98 -9.18
C PRO A 87 12.81 9.20 -7.92
N GLY A 88 13.79 8.49 -7.43
CA GLY A 88 13.78 7.69 -6.22
C GLY A 88 15.19 7.69 -5.62
N CYS A 89 15.29 7.25 -4.40
CA CYS A 89 16.53 7.25 -3.66
C CYS A 89 16.55 6.04 -2.74
N ALA A 90 17.59 5.24 -2.79
CA ALA A 90 17.74 4.14 -1.86
C ALA A 90 18.32 4.63 -0.54
N TRP A 91 17.85 4.02 0.55
CA TRP A 91 18.25 4.33 1.92
C TRP A 91 18.69 3.07 2.65
N THR A 92 19.68 3.20 3.50
CA THR A 92 19.99 2.18 4.51
C THR A 92 18.98 2.24 5.66
N ALA A 93 18.94 1.19 6.49
CA ALA A 93 18.12 1.22 7.71
C ALA A 93 18.55 2.37 8.63
N GLU A 94 19.86 2.58 8.77
CA GLU A 94 20.44 3.67 9.57
C GLU A 94 20.02 5.04 9.05
N GLY A 95 20.09 5.26 7.75
CA GLY A 95 19.68 6.52 7.12
C GLY A 95 18.20 6.80 7.31
N ILE A 96 17.35 5.78 7.19
CA ILE A 96 15.92 5.88 7.46
C ILE A 96 15.66 6.25 8.92
N ILE A 97 16.30 5.55 9.86
CA ILE A 97 16.18 5.84 11.28
C ILE A 97 16.60 7.28 11.55
N ARG A 98 17.81 7.66 11.11
CA ARG A 98 18.36 9.00 11.30
C ARG A 98 17.43 10.09 10.77
N PHE A 99 17.01 9.98 9.51
CA PHE A 99 16.16 11.01 8.90
C PHE A 99 14.83 11.16 9.63
N ASN A 100 14.15 10.04 9.90
CA ASN A 100 12.83 10.11 10.53
C ASN A 100 12.90 10.59 11.98
N THR A 101 13.89 10.12 12.77
CA THR A 101 13.97 10.44 14.22
C THR A 101 14.59 11.80 14.50
N GLU A 102 15.60 12.24 13.72
CA GLU A 102 16.38 13.43 14.03
C GLU A 102 15.91 14.67 13.26
N TYR A 103 15.25 14.50 12.12
CA TYR A 103 14.85 15.61 11.25
C TYR A 103 13.36 15.68 10.99
N LEU A 104 12.76 14.64 10.43
CA LEU A 104 11.38 14.72 9.94
C LEU A 104 10.35 14.79 11.08
N ALA A 105 10.38 13.84 12.02
CA ALA A 105 9.43 13.82 13.12
C ALA A 105 9.52 15.07 14.03
N PRO A 106 10.73 15.55 14.44
CA PRO A 106 10.82 16.80 15.20
C PRO A 106 10.29 18.01 14.45
N THR A 107 10.55 18.08 13.12
CA THR A 107 10.08 19.18 12.28
C THR A 107 8.54 19.16 12.17
N LEU A 108 7.94 18.00 11.91
CA LEU A 108 6.49 17.83 11.87
C LEU A 108 5.84 18.15 13.22
N LYS A 109 6.38 17.60 14.32
CA LYS A 109 5.85 17.84 15.66
C LYS A 109 5.82 19.32 16.01
N LYS A 110 6.79 20.10 15.50
CA LYS A 110 6.85 21.55 15.71
C LYS A 110 5.88 22.33 14.82
N GLN A 111 5.70 21.96 13.55
CA GLN A 111 4.98 22.75 12.56
C GLN A 111 3.58 22.21 12.26
N HIS A 112 3.40 20.89 12.28
CA HIS A 112 2.18 20.18 11.94
C HIS A 112 1.92 19.00 12.89
N PRO A 113 1.69 19.23 14.18
CA PRO A 113 1.51 18.17 15.19
C PRO A 113 0.30 17.27 14.91
N GLU A 114 -0.65 17.76 14.09
CA GLU A 114 -1.83 17.01 13.65
C GLU A 114 -1.51 15.96 12.57
N VAL A 115 -0.38 16.09 11.86
CA VAL A 115 0.01 15.18 10.77
C VAL A 115 0.81 14.01 11.32
N LYS A 116 0.37 12.80 11.00
CA LYS A 116 1.01 11.57 11.48
C LYS A 116 2.12 11.14 10.52
N LEU A 117 3.27 10.78 11.09
CA LEU A 117 4.36 10.17 10.33
C LEU A 117 4.21 8.65 10.37
N TYR A 118 4.29 8.02 9.21
CA TYR A 118 4.33 6.57 9.03
C TYR A 118 5.64 6.17 8.37
N LEU A 119 6.19 5.04 8.78
CA LEU A 119 7.32 4.45 8.07
C LEU A 119 6.84 3.89 6.73
N GLY A 120 7.48 4.24 5.66
CA GLY A 120 7.15 3.69 4.33
C GLY A 120 7.40 4.67 3.18
N THR A 121 7.02 4.27 1.99
CA THR A 121 6.23 3.07 1.69
C THR A 121 7.15 1.87 1.47
N ILE A 122 6.86 0.77 2.16
CA ILE A 122 7.72 -0.41 2.17
C ILE A 122 7.26 -1.38 1.08
N ASN A 123 8.13 -1.62 0.10
CA ASN A 123 7.90 -2.51 -1.04
C ASN A 123 8.82 -3.74 -1.05
N THR A 124 9.49 -4.05 0.05
CA THR A 124 10.40 -5.20 0.17
C THR A 124 9.87 -6.25 1.15
N ASN A 125 10.14 -7.52 0.88
CA ASN A 125 9.88 -8.65 1.79
C ASN A 125 11.08 -8.96 2.72
N ARG A 126 12.13 -8.15 2.68
CA ARG A 126 13.32 -8.27 3.54
C ARG A 126 12.99 -7.83 4.96
N TYR A 127 12.42 -8.78 5.71
CA TYR A 127 11.97 -8.55 7.09
C TYR A 127 13.05 -7.96 7.98
N GLU A 128 14.30 -8.43 7.88
CA GLU A 128 15.42 -8.06 8.75
C GLU A 128 15.76 -6.57 8.69
N VAL A 129 15.59 -5.95 7.54
CA VAL A 129 15.84 -4.51 7.37
C VAL A 129 14.76 -3.69 8.06
N ILE A 130 13.51 -4.11 7.88
CA ILE A 130 12.37 -3.43 8.51
C ILE A 130 12.40 -3.66 10.01
N ASP A 131 12.78 -4.87 10.45
CA ASP A 131 12.99 -5.21 11.84
C ASP A 131 14.08 -4.34 12.49
N GLN A 132 15.19 -4.10 11.79
CA GLN A 132 16.25 -3.19 12.23
C GLN A 132 15.72 -1.77 12.45
N VAL A 133 14.93 -1.23 11.51
CA VAL A 133 14.33 0.10 11.65
C VAL A 133 13.36 0.14 12.83
N LEU A 134 12.41 -0.80 12.90
CA LEU A 134 11.34 -0.77 13.90
C LEU A 134 11.82 -1.12 15.31
N SER A 135 12.97 -1.78 15.45
CA SER A 135 13.58 -2.11 16.74
C SER A 135 14.40 -0.96 17.35
N ASP A 136 14.65 0.13 16.60
CA ASP A 136 15.31 1.31 17.19
C ASP A 136 14.42 1.90 18.28
N PRO A 137 14.95 2.14 19.49
CA PRO A 137 14.16 2.56 20.65
C PRO A 137 13.48 3.93 20.50
N ARG A 138 13.87 4.73 19.49
CA ARG A 138 13.27 6.04 19.19
C ARG A 138 12.02 5.93 18.31
N MET A 139 11.85 4.81 17.60
CA MET A 139 10.77 4.67 16.60
C MET A 139 9.36 4.72 17.20
N PRO A 140 9.07 4.16 18.39
CA PRO A 140 7.72 4.25 18.98
C PRO A 140 7.23 5.68 19.23
N GLU A 141 8.13 6.63 19.46
CA GLU A 141 7.77 8.05 19.63
C GLU A 141 7.86 8.84 18.31
N THR A 142 8.41 8.23 17.27
CA THR A 142 8.66 8.85 15.98
C THR A 142 7.51 8.61 14.99
N ILE A 143 7.00 7.38 14.90
CA ILE A 143 5.99 6.99 13.92
C ILE A 143 4.70 6.48 14.56
N GLU A 144 3.58 6.75 13.92
CA GLU A 144 2.27 6.20 14.29
C GLU A 144 2.05 4.80 13.73
N GLY A 145 2.64 4.50 12.57
CA GLY A 145 2.39 3.25 11.88
C GLY A 145 3.36 2.98 10.72
N VAL A 146 3.00 1.98 9.93
CA VAL A 146 3.80 1.43 8.83
C VAL A 146 2.96 1.32 7.57
N GLY A 147 3.45 1.85 6.46
CA GLY A 147 2.86 1.73 5.14
C GLY A 147 3.55 0.67 4.30
N LEU A 148 2.80 -0.28 3.79
CA LEU A 148 3.27 -1.44 3.02
C LEU A 148 2.66 -1.44 1.62
N GLN A 149 3.44 -1.89 0.65
CA GLN A 149 2.99 -2.08 -0.72
C GLN A 149 3.74 -3.22 -1.39
N TRP A 150 3.18 -3.77 -2.46
CA TRP A 150 3.80 -4.85 -3.24
C TRP A 150 4.32 -5.99 -2.34
N GLU A 151 5.59 -6.36 -2.47
CA GLU A 151 6.20 -7.43 -1.69
C GLU A 151 6.20 -7.16 -0.16
N GLY A 152 6.09 -5.91 0.26
CA GLY A 152 5.95 -5.56 1.67
C GLY A 152 4.75 -6.21 2.36
N GLY A 153 3.72 -6.55 1.59
CA GLY A 153 2.57 -7.28 2.12
C GLY A 153 2.90 -8.69 2.64
N GLN A 154 3.96 -9.31 2.13
CA GLN A 154 4.37 -10.67 2.52
C GLN A 154 4.87 -10.74 3.98
N ILE A 155 5.40 -9.64 4.50
CA ILE A 155 5.92 -9.57 5.88
C ILE A 155 4.94 -8.98 6.88
N LEU A 156 3.75 -8.54 6.44
CA LEU A 156 2.76 -7.85 7.27
C LEU A 156 2.40 -8.63 8.54
N SER A 157 2.03 -9.90 8.43
CA SER A 157 1.63 -10.72 9.58
C SER A 157 2.76 -10.86 10.61
N LYS A 158 4.00 -11.01 10.14
CA LYS A 158 5.19 -11.12 11.00
C LYS A 158 5.51 -9.79 11.69
N LEU A 159 5.41 -8.68 10.95
CA LEU A 159 5.61 -7.34 11.53
C LEU A 159 4.55 -7.05 12.59
N ARG A 160 3.28 -7.30 12.29
CA ARG A 160 2.20 -7.08 13.24
C ARG A 160 2.31 -7.93 14.50
N ALA A 161 2.77 -9.17 14.39
CA ALA A 161 2.98 -10.04 15.54
C ALA A 161 4.08 -9.52 16.48
N LYS A 162 5.17 -8.95 15.93
CA LYS A 162 6.29 -8.42 16.71
C LYS A 162 6.07 -6.98 17.18
N TYR A 163 5.40 -6.17 16.36
CA TYR A 163 5.20 -4.74 16.58
C TYR A 163 3.71 -4.36 16.60
N PRO A 164 2.90 -4.92 17.52
CA PRO A 164 1.45 -4.69 17.57
C PRO A 164 1.06 -3.26 17.95
N GLN A 165 2.00 -2.45 18.43
CA GLN A 165 1.79 -1.05 18.80
C GLN A 165 1.60 -0.13 17.60
N TYR A 166 2.08 -0.51 16.40
CA TYR A 166 1.94 0.31 15.20
C TYR A 166 0.64 0.01 14.45
N LYS A 167 0.09 1.02 13.83
CA LYS A 167 -0.94 0.87 12.80
C LYS A 167 -0.30 0.42 11.49
N TYR A 168 -1.05 -0.30 10.69
CA TYR A 168 -0.61 -0.76 9.39
C TYR A 168 -1.58 -0.29 8.32
N VAL A 169 -1.05 0.20 7.19
CA VAL A 169 -1.82 0.63 6.04
C VAL A 169 -1.21 0.06 4.76
N GLN A 170 -2.04 -0.31 3.82
CA GLN A 170 -1.59 -0.66 2.48
C GLN A 170 -1.64 0.61 1.62
N THR A 171 -0.53 0.94 0.97
CA THR A 171 -0.32 2.24 0.34
C THR A 171 -0.39 2.21 -1.19
N GLU A 172 -0.21 1.03 -1.79
CA GLU A 172 -0.26 0.84 -3.24
C GLU A 172 -0.50 -0.62 -3.57
N SER A 173 -1.49 -0.91 -4.42
CA SER A 173 -1.77 -2.28 -4.85
C SER A 173 -0.90 -2.70 -6.04
N GLU A 174 -0.78 -3.99 -6.25
CA GLU A 174 -0.23 -4.58 -7.46
C GLU A 174 -1.19 -4.31 -8.63
N CYS A 175 -0.70 -3.60 -9.66
CA CYS A 175 -1.55 -3.08 -10.73
C CYS A 175 -1.66 -3.97 -11.97
N GLY A 176 -1.13 -5.20 -11.93
CA GLY A 176 -1.21 -6.14 -13.04
C GLY A 176 -0.59 -5.65 -14.36
N TRP A 177 -1.00 -6.26 -15.46
CA TRP A 177 -0.42 -6.06 -16.80
C TRP A 177 -1.45 -5.63 -17.85
N GLY A 178 -2.56 -5.03 -17.45
CA GLY A 178 -3.60 -4.55 -18.35
C GLY A 178 -4.47 -5.66 -18.91
N SER A 179 -4.64 -6.77 -18.21
CA SER A 179 -5.50 -7.88 -18.65
C SER A 179 -7.00 -7.53 -18.52
N PHE A 180 -7.36 -6.79 -17.47
CA PHE A 180 -8.75 -6.44 -17.14
C PHE A 180 -9.69 -7.64 -17.10
N ASP A 181 -9.18 -8.82 -16.76
CA ASP A 181 -9.91 -10.07 -16.71
C ASP A 181 -10.38 -10.42 -15.28
N TRP A 182 -11.13 -11.53 -15.18
CA TRP A 182 -11.64 -11.99 -13.88
C TRP A 182 -10.53 -12.45 -12.94
N LYS A 183 -9.42 -12.96 -13.47
CA LYS A 183 -8.26 -13.36 -12.64
C LYS A 183 -7.64 -12.17 -11.93
N ALA A 184 -7.60 -11.01 -12.59
CA ALA A 184 -7.15 -9.76 -11.97
C ALA A 184 -8.10 -9.33 -10.82
N ALA A 185 -9.40 -9.53 -11.00
CA ALA A 185 -10.38 -9.27 -9.94
C ALA A 185 -10.20 -10.20 -8.73
N GLU A 186 -9.99 -11.51 -8.97
CA GLU A 186 -9.70 -12.48 -7.91
C GLU A 186 -8.41 -12.15 -7.16
N HIS A 187 -7.35 -11.75 -7.91
CA HIS A 187 -6.09 -11.30 -7.32
C HIS A 187 -6.31 -10.09 -6.41
N THR A 188 -6.98 -9.05 -6.90
CA THR A 188 -7.32 -7.85 -6.14
C THR A 188 -8.15 -8.16 -4.90
N PHE A 189 -9.16 -9.01 -5.04
CA PHE A 189 -9.98 -9.46 -3.91
C PHE A 189 -9.15 -10.18 -2.85
N GLY A 190 -8.26 -11.08 -3.28
CA GLY A 190 -7.34 -11.80 -2.41
C GLY A 190 -6.36 -10.87 -1.69
N LEU A 191 -5.81 -9.85 -2.38
CA LEU A 191 -4.94 -8.83 -1.78
C LEU A 191 -5.69 -8.04 -0.69
N MET A 192 -6.90 -7.57 -0.97
CA MET A 192 -7.70 -6.85 0.03
C MET A 192 -8.00 -7.72 1.25
N ASN A 193 -8.37 -8.99 1.02
CA ASN A 193 -8.58 -9.95 2.10
C ASN A 193 -7.32 -10.14 2.95
N HIS A 194 -6.15 -10.27 2.31
CA HIS A 194 -4.86 -10.42 2.98
C HIS A 194 -4.52 -9.21 3.84
N TYR A 195 -4.50 -8.02 3.25
CA TYR A 195 -4.09 -6.82 3.96
C TYR A 195 -5.05 -6.45 5.09
N LEU A 196 -6.35 -6.37 4.81
CA LEU A 196 -7.36 -6.01 5.81
C LEU A 196 -7.50 -7.10 6.89
N GLY A 197 -7.44 -8.38 6.50
CA GLY A 197 -7.46 -9.51 7.41
C GLY A 197 -6.28 -9.52 8.37
N ASN A 198 -5.10 -9.17 7.88
CA ASN A 198 -3.88 -9.01 8.69
C ASN A 198 -3.79 -7.66 9.41
N GLY A 199 -4.87 -6.84 9.38
CA GLY A 199 -5.05 -5.67 10.22
C GLY A 199 -4.50 -4.38 9.65
N CYS A 200 -4.36 -4.26 8.34
CA CYS A 200 -4.28 -2.96 7.71
C CYS A 200 -5.60 -2.22 7.89
N GLU A 201 -5.51 -0.95 8.32
CA GLU A 201 -6.67 -0.09 8.53
C GLU A 201 -7.16 0.55 7.23
N GLU A 202 -6.32 0.59 6.18
CA GLU A 202 -6.59 1.22 4.90
C GLU A 202 -5.99 0.41 3.75
N TYR A 203 -6.66 0.51 2.59
CA TYR A 203 -6.21 -0.10 1.35
C TYR A 203 -6.33 0.90 0.19
N THR A 204 -5.22 1.20 -0.48
CA THR A 204 -5.15 2.14 -1.59
C THR A 204 -4.94 1.39 -2.90
N PHE A 205 -5.95 1.41 -3.77
CA PHE A 205 -5.86 0.78 -5.09
C PHE A 205 -5.05 1.66 -6.07
N TRP A 206 -4.16 1.08 -6.82
CA TRP A 206 -3.44 1.68 -7.93
C TRP A 206 -3.64 0.83 -9.20
N ASN A 207 -4.24 1.36 -10.26
CA ASN A 207 -4.67 2.73 -10.54
C ASN A 207 -6.21 2.87 -10.50
N ALA A 208 -6.71 4.08 -10.20
CA ALA A 208 -8.15 4.31 -10.24
C ALA A 208 -8.70 4.36 -11.67
N ILE A 209 -8.06 5.12 -12.57
CA ILE A 209 -8.51 5.35 -13.95
C ILE A 209 -7.32 5.32 -14.91
N LEU A 210 -7.42 4.56 -15.99
CA LEU A 210 -6.45 4.54 -17.10
C LEU A 210 -7.17 4.56 -18.45
N TYR A 211 -6.41 4.94 -19.49
CA TYR A 211 -6.88 5.00 -20.87
C TYR A 211 -6.50 3.75 -21.68
N ASP A 212 -7.20 3.49 -22.75
CA ASP A 212 -6.81 2.68 -23.92
C ASP A 212 -6.12 1.35 -23.58
N GLY A 213 -6.78 0.53 -22.77
CA GLY A 213 -6.26 -0.78 -22.35
C GLY A 213 -5.15 -0.71 -21.30
N GLY A 214 -5.22 0.31 -20.43
CA GLY A 214 -4.31 0.45 -19.30
C GLY A 214 -2.98 1.11 -19.61
N PHE A 215 -2.94 1.94 -20.66
CA PHE A 215 -1.73 2.68 -20.99
C PHE A 215 -1.30 3.56 -19.84
N SER A 216 -0.06 3.40 -19.40
CA SER A 216 0.53 4.16 -18.31
C SER A 216 1.83 4.83 -18.73
N GLY A 217 2.22 5.88 -18.01
CA GLY A 217 3.49 6.57 -18.22
C GLY A 217 4.75 5.74 -17.89
N TRP A 218 4.58 4.53 -17.39
CA TRP A 218 5.66 3.64 -16.97
C TRP A 218 6.17 2.69 -18.05
N GLY A 219 5.55 2.71 -19.26
CA GLY A 219 5.96 1.91 -20.37
C GLY A 219 5.37 0.50 -20.44
N TRP A 220 4.52 0.11 -19.49
CA TRP A 220 3.73 -1.12 -19.58
C TRP A 220 2.25 -0.83 -19.32
N LYS A 221 1.38 -1.70 -19.80
CA LYS A 221 -0.05 -1.65 -19.51
C LYS A 221 -0.31 -2.07 -18.07
N GLN A 222 -1.19 -1.35 -17.40
CA GLN A 222 -1.58 -1.61 -16.03
C GLN A 222 -3.09 -1.76 -15.92
N ASN A 223 -3.56 -2.48 -14.93
CA ASN A 223 -4.97 -2.55 -14.60
C ASN A 223 -5.44 -1.28 -13.88
N ALA A 224 -6.72 -1.00 -13.98
CA ALA A 224 -7.37 0.11 -13.31
C ALA A 224 -8.81 -0.26 -12.95
N LEU A 225 -9.40 0.44 -11.99
CA LEU A 225 -10.82 0.23 -11.65
C LEU A 225 -11.75 0.70 -12.77
N ILE A 226 -11.35 1.74 -13.50
CA ILE A 226 -12.12 2.31 -14.61
C ILE A 226 -11.19 2.43 -15.80
N HIS A 227 -11.63 1.86 -16.91
CA HIS A 227 -10.99 2.01 -18.21
C HIS A 227 -11.75 3.04 -19.05
N VAL A 228 -11.03 4.00 -19.63
CA VAL A 228 -11.60 5.04 -20.49
C VAL A 228 -11.09 4.86 -21.92
N ASP A 229 -12.00 4.79 -22.88
CA ASP A 229 -11.67 4.88 -24.30
C ASP A 229 -11.41 6.35 -24.66
N SER A 230 -10.18 6.68 -25.05
CA SER A 230 -9.78 8.08 -25.31
C SER A 230 -10.44 8.68 -26.55
N LYS A 231 -10.96 7.86 -27.48
CA LYS A 231 -11.60 8.32 -28.70
C LYS A 231 -13.07 8.67 -28.49
N THR A 232 -13.76 7.87 -27.71
CA THR A 232 -15.20 8.01 -27.46
C THR A 232 -15.54 8.70 -26.15
N GLY A 233 -14.60 8.74 -25.19
CA GLY A 233 -14.83 9.18 -23.82
C GLY A 233 -15.63 8.17 -22.99
N SER A 234 -15.91 6.98 -23.52
CA SER A 234 -16.68 5.96 -22.81
C SER A 234 -15.89 5.38 -21.64
N ALA A 235 -16.52 5.31 -20.48
CA ALA A 235 -15.95 4.72 -19.28
C ALA A 235 -16.53 3.33 -19.01
N THR A 236 -15.67 2.36 -18.74
CA THR A 236 -16.05 0.98 -18.40
C THR A 236 -15.51 0.62 -17.03
N TYR A 237 -16.38 0.11 -16.16
CA TYR A 237 -15.99 -0.47 -14.87
C TYR A 237 -15.38 -1.86 -15.10
N THR A 238 -14.17 -2.07 -14.60
CA THR A 238 -13.43 -3.33 -14.76
C THR A 238 -13.87 -4.38 -13.75
N PRO A 239 -13.49 -5.65 -13.91
CA PRO A 239 -13.71 -6.67 -12.90
C PRO A 239 -13.12 -6.31 -11.53
N GLU A 240 -11.95 -5.66 -11.50
CA GLU A 240 -11.34 -5.18 -10.24
C GLU A 240 -12.19 -4.12 -9.52
N TYR A 241 -12.91 -3.28 -10.26
CA TYR A 241 -13.85 -2.34 -9.64
C TYR A 241 -14.88 -3.08 -8.79
N TYR A 242 -15.43 -4.17 -9.30
CA TYR A 242 -16.41 -4.97 -8.56
C TYR A 242 -15.77 -5.71 -7.40
N ALA A 243 -14.55 -6.22 -7.55
CA ALA A 243 -13.81 -6.82 -6.45
C ALA A 243 -13.60 -5.83 -5.30
N VAL A 244 -13.14 -4.61 -5.60
CA VAL A 244 -12.97 -3.53 -4.60
C VAL A 244 -14.30 -3.15 -3.98
N LYS A 245 -15.40 -3.14 -4.76
CA LYS A 245 -16.74 -2.78 -4.28
C LYS A 245 -17.25 -3.73 -3.18
N HIS A 246 -16.88 -5.02 -3.20
CA HIS A 246 -17.23 -5.96 -2.14
C HIS A 246 -16.72 -5.50 -0.77
N TYR A 247 -15.58 -4.84 -0.70
CA TYR A 247 -15.02 -4.27 0.52
C TYR A 247 -15.49 -2.82 0.75
N SER A 248 -15.25 -1.93 -0.22
CA SER A 248 -15.43 -0.50 -0.05
C SER A 248 -16.88 -0.08 0.22
N HIS A 249 -17.86 -0.84 -0.27
CA HIS A 249 -19.29 -0.56 -0.07
C HIS A 249 -19.82 -1.10 1.26
N TYR A 250 -19.29 -2.23 1.75
CA TYR A 250 -19.84 -2.93 2.89
C TYR A 250 -19.00 -2.84 4.16
N VAL A 251 -17.70 -2.57 4.03
CA VAL A 251 -16.78 -2.36 5.16
C VAL A 251 -16.64 -0.86 5.39
N THR A 252 -17.57 -0.29 6.15
CA THR A 252 -17.57 1.15 6.44
C THR A 252 -16.47 1.51 7.46
N PRO A 253 -15.97 2.77 7.46
CA PRO A 253 -15.00 3.22 8.46
C PRO A 253 -15.45 2.92 9.89
N GLY A 254 -14.52 2.40 10.71
CA GLY A 254 -14.81 1.93 12.07
C GLY A 254 -15.30 0.49 12.17
N SER A 255 -15.41 -0.23 11.05
CA SER A 255 -15.65 -1.68 11.05
C SER A 255 -14.48 -2.45 11.67
N LYS A 256 -14.79 -3.61 12.26
CA LYS A 256 -13.79 -4.49 12.89
C LYS A 256 -13.78 -5.84 12.20
N VAL A 257 -12.62 -6.30 11.76
CA VAL A 257 -12.44 -7.67 11.29
C VAL A 257 -12.51 -8.61 12.49
N LEU A 258 -13.47 -9.53 12.45
CA LEU A 258 -13.70 -10.53 13.51
C LEU A 258 -12.90 -11.81 13.23
N ALA A 259 -12.86 -12.24 11.98
CA ALA A 259 -12.14 -13.40 11.52
C ALA A 259 -11.84 -13.27 10.02
N TYR A 260 -10.80 -13.95 9.57
CA TYR A 260 -10.51 -14.06 8.16
C TYR A 260 -9.82 -15.39 7.85
N LYS A 261 -9.94 -15.82 6.59
CA LYS A 261 -9.21 -16.91 5.97
C LYS A 261 -8.50 -16.35 4.74
N ASP A 262 -7.19 -16.49 4.68
CA ASP A 262 -6.40 -15.87 3.64
C ASP A 262 -6.57 -16.54 2.26
N ARG A 263 -6.10 -15.86 1.22
CA ARG A 263 -6.18 -16.27 -0.19
C ARG A 263 -5.47 -17.60 -0.51
N GLY A 264 -4.55 -18.06 0.34
CA GLY A 264 -3.76 -19.28 0.11
C GLY A 264 -4.59 -20.53 -0.16
N ASP A 265 -5.84 -20.59 0.34
CA ASP A 265 -6.77 -21.71 0.14
C ASP A 265 -7.69 -21.55 -1.08
N ARG A 266 -7.45 -20.56 -1.97
CA ARG A 266 -8.31 -20.20 -3.10
C ARG A 266 -9.78 -19.88 -2.72
N MET A 267 -10.08 -19.85 -1.44
CA MET A 267 -11.38 -19.45 -0.89
C MET A 267 -11.16 -18.46 0.26
N PRO A 268 -10.78 -17.20 -0.07
CA PRO A 268 -10.63 -16.16 0.95
C PRO A 268 -11.98 -15.80 1.56
N VAL A 269 -12.01 -15.64 2.87
CA VAL A 269 -13.21 -15.26 3.62
C VAL A 269 -12.83 -14.21 4.66
N MET A 270 -13.65 -13.18 4.80
CA MET A 270 -13.53 -12.19 5.87
C MET A 270 -14.87 -11.97 6.54
N ILE A 271 -14.89 -11.93 7.85
CA ILE A 271 -16.07 -11.61 8.65
C ILE A 271 -15.81 -10.27 9.34
N VAL A 272 -16.71 -9.32 9.12
CA VAL A 272 -16.58 -7.96 9.63
C VAL A 272 -17.80 -7.59 10.47
N MET A 273 -17.55 -6.88 11.57
CA MET A 273 -18.59 -6.19 12.34
C MET A 273 -18.58 -4.71 12.00
N THR A 274 -19.68 -4.19 11.47
CA THR A 274 -19.82 -2.78 11.17
C THR A 274 -20.08 -1.95 12.44
N PRO A 275 -19.90 -0.62 12.41
CA PRO A 275 -20.28 0.25 13.53
C PRO A 275 -21.74 0.13 13.95
N GLN A 276 -22.61 -0.22 13.00
CA GLN A 276 -24.04 -0.48 13.25
C GLN A 276 -24.32 -1.88 13.83
N LYS A 277 -23.26 -2.61 14.24
CA LYS A 277 -23.30 -3.97 14.79
C LYS A 277 -23.90 -5.02 13.85
N LYS A 278 -23.84 -4.78 12.54
CA LYS A 278 -24.17 -5.77 11.53
C LYS A 278 -22.95 -6.59 11.16
N GLN A 279 -23.13 -7.90 11.03
CA GLN A 279 -22.11 -8.77 10.51
C GLN A 279 -22.16 -8.81 8.98
N VAL A 280 -21.00 -8.69 8.37
CA VAL A 280 -20.80 -8.81 6.91
C VAL A 280 -19.82 -9.94 6.67
N VAL A 281 -20.17 -10.88 5.81
CA VAL A 281 -19.28 -11.95 5.35
C VAL A 281 -18.93 -11.67 3.90
N ILE A 282 -17.65 -11.50 3.62
CA ILE A 282 -17.09 -11.31 2.28
C ILE A 282 -16.32 -12.59 1.94
N ALA A 283 -16.67 -13.25 0.84
CA ALA A 283 -16.10 -14.55 0.49
C ALA A 283 -15.88 -14.67 -1.02
N GLY A 284 -14.72 -15.22 -1.42
CA GLY A 284 -14.40 -15.58 -2.79
C GLY A 284 -14.29 -17.10 -2.96
N ASN A 285 -14.62 -17.60 -4.14
CA ASN A 285 -14.26 -18.92 -4.60
C ASN A 285 -13.48 -18.79 -5.91
N PHE A 286 -12.18 -19.11 -5.90
CA PHE A 286 -11.27 -19.00 -7.04
C PHE A 286 -11.01 -20.35 -7.73
N ASP A 287 -11.78 -21.38 -7.35
CA ASP A 287 -11.68 -22.72 -7.94
C ASP A 287 -12.70 -22.90 -9.08
N GLU A 288 -12.44 -23.92 -9.90
CA GLU A 288 -13.31 -24.36 -11.01
C GLU A 288 -14.59 -25.08 -10.51
N GLU A 289 -14.65 -25.40 -9.24
CA GLU A 289 -15.77 -26.12 -8.63
C GLU A 289 -16.49 -25.28 -7.58
N ALA A 290 -17.78 -25.53 -7.42
CA ALA A 290 -18.56 -24.92 -6.35
C ALA A 290 -18.06 -25.38 -4.98
N LYS A 291 -18.05 -24.48 -3.99
CA LYS A 291 -17.59 -24.74 -2.63
C LYS A 291 -18.67 -24.43 -1.61
N GLU A 292 -18.85 -25.35 -0.68
CA GLU A 292 -19.70 -25.10 0.48
C GLU A 292 -18.97 -24.22 1.50
N LEU A 293 -19.63 -23.17 1.95
CA LEU A 293 -19.17 -22.28 3.01
C LEU A 293 -20.16 -22.29 4.17
N THR A 294 -19.67 -22.70 5.34
CA THR A 294 -20.39 -22.56 6.61
C THR A 294 -19.68 -21.56 7.50
N VAL A 295 -20.36 -20.50 7.87
CA VAL A 295 -19.86 -19.47 8.79
C VAL A 295 -20.74 -19.42 10.04
N LYS A 296 -20.12 -19.54 11.21
CA LYS A 296 -20.79 -19.34 12.49
C LYS A 296 -20.84 -17.87 12.86
N LEU A 297 -22.03 -17.31 13.00
CA LEU A 297 -22.31 -15.92 13.35
C LEU A 297 -23.04 -15.87 14.70
N GLY A 298 -22.28 -15.86 15.80
CA GLY A 298 -22.84 -16.00 17.15
C GLY A 298 -23.52 -17.37 17.35
N THR A 299 -24.84 -17.39 17.52
CA THR A 299 -25.64 -18.60 17.65
C THR A 299 -26.24 -19.10 16.32
N ARG A 300 -26.11 -18.35 15.25
CA ARG A 300 -26.61 -18.63 13.90
C ARG A 300 -25.53 -19.15 12.98
N TYR A 301 -25.95 -19.78 11.88
CA TYR A 301 -25.05 -20.22 10.83
C TYR A 301 -25.49 -19.68 9.49
N LEU A 302 -24.53 -19.22 8.71
CA LEU A 302 -24.67 -18.97 7.27
C LEU A 302 -24.15 -20.23 6.55
N ASN A 303 -25.05 -20.90 5.81
CA ASN A 303 -24.68 -22.02 4.95
C ASN A 303 -24.98 -21.62 3.51
N VAL A 304 -23.98 -21.58 2.65
CA VAL A 304 -24.11 -21.16 1.26
C VAL A 304 -23.17 -21.93 0.37
N THR A 305 -23.57 -22.10 -0.88
CA THR A 305 -22.72 -22.64 -1.95
C THR A 305 -22.13 -21.46 -2.74
N LEU A 306 -20.82 -21.32 -2.74
CA LEU A 306 -20.10 -20.35 -3.56
C LEU A 306 -19.85 -20.96 -4.94
N GLN A 307 -20.36 -20.33 -5.98
CA GLN A 307 -20.15 -20.78 -7.36
C GLN A 307 -18.69 -20.66 -7.78
N PRO A 308 -18.21 -21.42 -8.77
CA PRO A 308 -16.87 -21.26 -9.33
C PRO A 308 -16.61 -19.81 -9.71
N HIS A 309 -15.37 -19.33 -9.50
CA HIS A 309 -14.93 -18.00 -9.87
C HIS A 309 -15.88 -16.89 -9.42
N SER A 310 -16.36 -16.93 -8.18
CA SER A 310 -17.34 -15.97 -7.64
C SER A 310 -16.81 -15.15 -6.48
N LEU A 311 -17.27 -13.89 -6.42
CA LEU A 311 -17.06 -12.96 -5.30
C LEU A 311 -18.43 -12.68 -4.68
N ASN A 312 -18.52 -12.78 -3.37
CA ASN A 312 -19.80 -12.79 -2.66
C ASN A 312 -19.74 -11.91 -1.41
N THR A 313 -20.85 -11.24 -1.12
CA THR A 313 -21.04 -10.52 0.15
C THR A 313 -22.40 -10.87 0.74
N PHE A 314 -22.39 -11.30 1.99
CA PHE A 314 -23.59 -11.63 2.75
C PHE A 314 -23.70 -10.65 3.92
N ILE A 315 -24.88 -10.07 4.09
CA ILE A 315 -25.15 -9.05 5.11
C ILE A 315 -26.25 -9.57 6.03
N GLU A 316 -26.00 -9.45 7.33
CA GLU A 316 -27.02 -9.71 8.34
C GLU A 316 -28.17 -8.71 8.21
N LYS A 317 -29.40 -9.23 8.08
CA LYS A 317 -30.61 -8.40 8.02
C LYS A 317 -31.04 -7.89 9.40
#